data_d1dd0475bba7449b7e382ee69a020075
#
_entry.id   d1dd0475bba7449b7e382ee69a020075
#
_cell.length_a   1.000
_cell.length_b   1.000
_cell.length_c   1.000
_cell.angle_alpha   90.00
_cell.angle_beta   90.00
_cell.angle_gamma   90.00
#
_symmetry.space_group_name_H-M   'P 1'
#
loop_
_entity.id
_entity.type
_entity.pdbx_description
1 polymer ?
#
loop_
_entity_poly.entity_id
_entity_poly.type
_entity_poly.pdbx_seq_one_letter_code
_entity_poly.pdbx_strand_id
1 'polypeptide(L)'
;MLIKIVKSTTVLALFISSLSAANFNAGAEKDRQEMIKFFEAKFEDPAKNKDRFFTYFTEEELEQKYDKNLKHMDFNIGSYAYSKDARSQYEALKEMPPYEDAIEKGEVLYTKKFANGNSLQTCFPDLTNAGTYPYYDKNKKELISLTKAVNDCLRANGEKEWGTKKGPMAEFQAYWVNESKEAGKKFDIKINSKAEK
;
A
#
# COMPACT_ATOMS: atom_id res chain seq x y z
N MET A 1 2.84 43.83 -66.59
CA MET A 1 1.75 43.18 -65.81
C MET A 1 2.40 42.19 -64.89
N LEU A 2 2.68 42.60 -63.62
CA LEU A 2 3.45 41.80 -62.65
C LEU A 2 2.45 41.16 -61.68
N ILE A 3 2.37 39.82 -61.75
CA ILE A 3 1.55 39.03 -60.87
C ILE A 3 2.35 38.81 -59.57
N LYS A 4 1.89 39.43 -58.47
CA LYS A 4 2.41 39.19 -57.16
C LYS A 4 1.84 37.85 -56.63
N ILE A 5 2.71 36.87 -56.51
CA ILE A 5 2.40 35.60 -55.83
C ILE A 5 2.48 35.88 -54.34
N VAL A 6 1.34 35.93 -53.68
CA VAL A 6 1.24 35.94 -52.20
C VAL A 6 1.45 34.51 -51.71
N LYS A 7 2.59 34.26 -51.11
CA LYS A 7 2.86 33.01 -50.39
C LYS A 7 2.12 33.08 -49.05
N SER A 8 0.96 32.44 -48.99
CA SER A 8 0.26 32.20 -47.76
C SER A 8 0.98 31.12 -46.97
N THR A 9 1.73 31.49 -45.97
CA THR A 9 2.33 30.59 -45.01
C THR A 9 1.26 30.23 -43.96
N THR A 10 0.58 29.13 -44.20
CA THR A 10 -0.32 28.55 -43.19
C THR A 10 0.55 28.00 -42.06
N VAL A 11 0.68 28.74 -40.99
CA VAL A 11 1.26 28.28 -39.74
C VAL A 11 0.25 27.31 -39.16
N LEU A 12 0.49 26.01 -39.41
CA LEU A 12 -0.20 24.94 -38.69
C LEU A 12 0.31 24.95 -37.26
N ALA A 13 -0.40 25.69 -36.41
CA ALA A 13 -0.21 25.61 -34.98
C ALA A 13 -0.62 24.20 -34.54
N LEU A 14 0.37 23.32 -34.44
CA LEU A 14 0.25 22.09 -33.69
C LEU A 14 -0.05 22.47 -32.25
N PHE A 15 -1.33 22.52 -31.91
CA PHE A 15 -1.77 22.38 -30.55
C PHE A 15 -1.36 20.99 -30.12
N ILE A 16 -0.13 20.86 -29.63
CA ILE A 16 0.25 19.80 -28.73
C ILE A 16 -0.57 20.10 -27.49
N SER A 17 -1.81 19.63 -27.46
CA SER A 17 -2.49 19.38 -26.21
C SER A 17 -1.58 18.43 -25.46
N SER A 18 -0.68 19.01 -24.63
CA SER A 18 -0.19 18.30 -23.49
C SER A 18 -1.44 17.85 -22.75
N LEU A 19 -1.92 16.65 -23.06
CA LEU A 19 -2.69 15.90 -22.12
C LEU A 19 -1.75 15.81 -20.91
N SER A 20 -1.84 16.78 -20.04
CA SER A 20 -1.44 16.65 -18.68
C SER A 20 -2.07 15.34 -18.28
N ALA A 21 -1.26 14.29 -18.11
CA ALA A 21 -1.70 13.09 -17.45
C ALA A 21 -2.37 13.64 -16.18
N ALA A 22 -3.69 13.66 -16.18
CA ALA A 22 -4.45 14.15 -15.05
C ALA A 22 -3.78 13.46 -13.89
N ASN A 23 -3.31 14.25 -12.92
CA ASN A 23 -2.58 13.67 -11.82
C ASN A 23 -3.61 12.85 -11.07
N PHE A 24 -3.76 11.58 -11.49
CA PHE A 24 -4.79 10.65 -11.01
C PHE A 24 -4.75 10.61 -9.48
N ASN A 25 -3.55 10.74 -8.92
CA ASN A 25 -3.34 10.82 -7.49
C ASN A 25 -3.84 12.11 -6.85
N ALA A 26 -3.86 13.25 -7.55
CA ALA A 26 -4.33 14.50 -6.95
C ALA A 26 -5.84 14.48 -6.71
N GLY A 27 -6.62 13.92 -7.65
CA GLY A 27 -8.06 13.70 -7.47
C GLY A 27 -8.33 12.68 -6.37
N ALA A 28 -7.68 11.53 -6.44
CA ALA A 28 -7.84 10.46 -5.44
C ALA A 28 -7.44 10.92 -4.03
N GLU A 29 -6.38 11.69 -3.88
CA GLU A 29 -5.98 12.23 -2.58
C GLU A 29 -6.99 13.22 -2.03
N LYS A 30 -7.56 14.08 -2.88
CA LYS A 30 -8.64 14.97 -2.47
C LYS A 30 -9.87 14.20 -1.97
N ASP A 31 -10.29 13.20 -2.75
CA ASP A 31 -11.43 12.33 -2.41
C ASP A 31 -11.15 11.57 -1.10
N ARG A 32 -9.93 11.09 -0.90
CA ARG A 32 -9.49 10.45 0.33
C ARG A 32 -9.60 11.41 1.53
N GLN A 33 -9.14 12.65 1.39
CA GLN A 33 -9.21 13.64 2.45
C GLN A 33 -10.67 14.06 2.74
N GLU A 34 -11.50 14.18 1.74
CA GLU A 34 -12.93 14.44 1.93
C GLU A 34 -13.63 13.28 2.65
N MET A 35 -13.29 12.05 2.31
CA MET A 35 -13.81 10.86 2.99
C MET A 35 -13.37 10.80 4.44
N ILE A 36 -12.09 11.07 4.74
CA ILE A 36 -11.57 11.15 6.10
C ILE A 36 -12.36 12.18 6.91
N LYS A 37 -12.49 13.41 6.41
CA LYS A 37 -13.27 14.46 7.08
C LYS A 37 -14.72 14.08 7.32
N PHE A 38 -15.33 13.42 6.34
CA PHE A 38 -16.70 12.92 6.48
C PHE A 38 -16.83 11.92 7.64
N PHE A 39 -15.90 10.96 7.72
CA PHE A 39 -15.89 9.98 8.79
C PHE A 39 -15.54 10.61 10.14
N GLU A 40 -14.53 11.47 10.22
CA GLU A 40 -14.18 12.20 11.46
C GLU A 40 -15.37 12.97 12.01
N ALA A 41 -16.09 13.72 11.18
CA ALA A 41 -17.29 14.43 11.60
C ALA A 41 -18.40 13.51 12.13
N LYS A 42 -18.43 12.22 11.68
CA LYS A 42 -19.37 11.23 12.20
C LYS A 42 -18.98 10.72 13.59
N PHE A 43 -17.69 10.74 13.91
CA PHE A 43 -17.17 10.29 15.21
C PHE A 43 -17.05 11.42 16.23
N GLU A 44 -17.16 12.69 15.83
CA GLU A 44 -17.21 13.82 16.77
C GLU A 44 -18.41 13.72 17.74
N ASP A 45 -19.53 13.18 17.26
CA ASP A 45 -20.71 12.97 18.10
C ASP A 45 -21.40 11.66 17.69
N PRO A 46 -20.93 10.53 18.20
CA PRO A 46 -21.48 9.20 17.88
C PRO A 46 -22.97 9.08 18.21
N ALA A 47 -23.44 9.72 19.29
CA ALA A 47 -24.84 9.68 19.71
C ALA A 47 -25.77 10.34 18.67
N LYS A 48 -25.37 11.47 18.09
CA LYS A 48 -26.13 12.11 17.00
C LYS A 48 -26.09 11.34 15.68
N ASN A 49 -25.09 10.49 15.49
CA ASN A 49 -24.88 9.79 14.23
C ASN A 49 -25.18 8.28 14.33
N LYS A 50 -25.72 7.82 15.48
CA LYS A 50 -26.00 6.39 15.76
C LYS A 50 -26.79 5.70 14.65
N ASP A 51 -27.82 6.34 14.11
CA ASP A 51 -28.70 5.77 13.09
C ASP A 51 -28.00 5.55 11.74
N ARG A 52 -26.87 6.19 11.53
CA ARG A 52 -26.13 6.14 10.27
C ARG A 52 -24.87 5.30 10.33
N PHE A 53 -24.30 5.16 11.52
CA PHE A 53 -23.02 4.48 11.72
C PHE A 53 -23.13 3.22 12.58
N PHE A 54 -23.98 3.28 13.61
CA PHE A 54 -24.10 2.26 14.62
C PHE A 54 -25.56 1.80 14.76
N THR A 55 -26.15 1.42 13.64
CA THR A 55 -27.57 1.01 13.54
C THR A 55 -27.96 -0.13 14.49
N TYR A 56 -26.99 -0.81 15.08
CA TYR A 56 -27.20 -1.95 15.96
C TYR A 56 -27.03 -1.62 17.44
N PHE A 57 -26.70 -0.37 17.79
CA PHE A 57 -26.45 0.02 19.18
C PHE A 57 -27.45 1.09 19.63
N THR A 58 -27.97 0.92 20.85
CA THR A 58 -28.74 1.96 21.52
C THR A 58 -27.81 3.06 22.01
N GLU A 59 -28.39 4.22 22.37
CA GLU A 59 -27.64 5.35 22.92
C GLU A 59 -26.88 4.98 24.19
N GLU A 60 -27.53 4.22 25.10
CA GLU A 60 -26.93 3.70 26.33
C GLU A 60 -25.78 2.73 26.06
N GLU A 61 -25.91 1.87 25.06
CA GLU A 61 -24.85 0.95 24.65
C GLU A 61 -23.66 1.70 24.02
N LEU A 62 -23.91 2.79 23.29
CA LEU A 62 -22.86 3.65 22.76
C LEU A 62 -22.10 4.36 23.88
N GLU A 63 -22.80 4.94 24.86
CA GLU A 63 -22.16 5.60 26.00
C GLU A 63 -21.34 4.64 26.87
N GLN A 64 -21.78 3.41 27.03
CA GLN A 64 -21.08 2.40 27.83
C GLN A 64 -19.92 1.75 27.09
N LYS A 65 -20.03 1.54 25.78
CA LYS A 65 -19.07 0.78 24.96
C LYS A 65 -18.00 1.63 24.32
N TYR A 66 -18.27 2.90 24.07
CA TYR A 66 -17.35 3.77 23.35
C TYR A 66 -16.80 4.87 24.25
N ASP A 67 -15.49 4.91 24.34
CA ASP A 67 -14.79 6.07 24.89
C ASP A 67 -15.09 7.29 24.01
N LYS A 68 -15.48 8.42 24.62
CA LYS A 68 -15.76 9.68 23.91
C LYS A 68 -14.58 10.21 23.09
N ASN A 69 -13.40 9.68 23.31
CA ASN A 69 -12.17 10.06 22.61
C ASN A 69 -11.84 9.18 21.40
N LEU A 70 -12.68 8.20 21.04
CA LEU A 70 -12.44 7.36 19.88
C LEU A 70 -12.50 8.17 18.59
N LYS A 71 -11.48 7.94 17.74
CA LYS A 71 -11.39 8.49 16.39
C LYS A 71 -11.73 7.43 15.37
N HIS A 72 -12.09 7.85 14.15
CA HIS A 72 -12.37 6.91 13.06
C HIS A 72 -11.22 5.92 12.81
N MET A 73 -9.97 6.36 13.01
CA MET A 73 -8.79 5.51 12.84
C MET A 73 -8.69 4.37 13.85
N ASP A 74 -9.34 4.50 15.00
CA ASP A 74 -9.35 3.45 16.02
C ASP A 74 -10.17 2.23 15.58
N PHE A 75 -11.01 2.40 14.54
CA PHE A 75 -11.80 1.33 13.94
C PHE A 75 -11.06 0.53 12.86
N ASN A 76 -9.82 0.87 12.54
CA ASN A 76 -8.99 0.12 11.60
C ASN A 76 -8.63 -1.29 12.10
N ILE A 77 -8.77 -1.54 13.40
CA ILE A 77 -8.54 -2.83 14.05
C ILE A 77 -9.78 -3.76 13.98
N GLY A 78 -10.77 -3.41 13.18
CA GLY A 78 -11.96 -4.24 12.96
C GLY A 78 -12.80 -4.46 14.21
N SER A 79 -13.20 -5.70 14.46
CA SER A 79 -14.08 -6.02 15.62
C SER A 79 -13.48 -5.68 16.99
N TYR A 80 -12.17 -5.58 17.08
CA TYR A 80 -11.50 -5.17 18.33
C TYR A 80 -11.77 -3.72 18.70
N ALA A 81 -12.20 -2.87 17.76
CA ALA A 81 -12.48 -1.47 18.02
C ALA A 81 -13.72 -1.25 18.92
N TYR A 82 -14.67 -2.18 18.92
CA TYR A 82 -16.02 -1.95 19.41
C TYR A 82 -16.19 -2.05 20.94
N SER A 83 -15.20 -2.44 21.68
CA SER A 83 -15.22 -2.39 23.13
C SER A 83 -13.85 -2.11 23.72
N LYS A 84 -13.81 -1.56 24.93
CA LYS A 84 -12.56 -1.30 25.65
C LYS A 84 -11.78 -2.61 25.90
N ASP A 85 -12.48 -3.67 26.28
CA ASP A 85 -11.85 -4.97 26.53
C ASP A 85 -11.27 -5.57 25.24
N ALA A 86 -12.00 -5.48 24.14
CA ALA A 86 -11.50 -5.95 22.85
C ALA A 86 -10.27 -5.14 22.39
N ARG A 87 -10.25 -3.82 22.58
CA ARG A 87 -9.05 -3.01 22.28
C ARG A 87 -7.87 -3.42 23.14
N SER A 88 -8.10 -3.67 24.44
CA SER A 88 -7.05 -4.16 25.35
C SER A 88 -6.50 -5.52 24.90
N GLN A 89 -7.37 -6.44 24.45
CA GLN A 89 -6.95 -7.72 23.88
C GLN A 89 -6.13 -7.54 22.60
N TYR A 90 -6.50 -6.58 21.73
CA TYR A 90 -5.73 -6.29 20.53
C TYR A 90 -4.33 -5.76 20.85
N GLU A 91 -4.19 -4.87 21.84
CA GLU A 91 -2.88 -4.41 22.28
C GLU A 91 -2.03 -5.57 22.83
N ALA A 92 -2.61 -6.46 23.61
CA ALA A 92 -1.92 -7.65 24.10
C ALA A 92 -1.46 -8.59 22.96
N LEU A 93 -2.25 -8.71 21.88
CA LEU A 93 -1.86 -9.47 20.70
C LEU A 93 -0.68 -8.84 19.93
N LYS A 94 -0.45 -7.55 20.08
CA LYS A 94 0.71 -6.88 19.45
C LYS A 94 2.02 -7.19 20.18
N GLU A 95 1.97 -7.54 21.45
CA GLU A 95 3.15 -7.91 22.22
C GLU A 95 3.70 -9.29 21.81
N MET A 96 2.81 -10.18 21.32
CA MET A 96 3.19 -11.48 20.76
C MET A 96 2.39 -11.73 19.47
N PRO A 97 2.74 -11.09 18.37
CA PRO A 97 1.96 -11.17 17.15
C PRO A 97 2.04 -12.57 16.53
N PRO A 98 0.91 -13.12 16.04
CA PRO A 98 0.86 -14.47 15.45
C PRO A 98 1.77 -14.66 14.23
N TYR A 99 2.27 -13.57 13.65
CA TYR A 99 3.16 -13.58 12.50
C TYR A 99 4.66 -13.53 12.85
N GLU A 100 5.03 -13.49 14.12
CA GLU A 100 6.43 -13.42 14.56
C GLU A 100 7.24 -14.64 14.08
N ASP A 101 6.69 -15.84 14.23
CA ASP A 101 7.27 -17.08 13.68
C ASP A 101 7.52 -17.00 12.16
N ALA A 102 6.64 -16.31 11.42
CA ALA A 102 6.83 -16.10 9.99
C ALA A 102 7.96 -15.11 9.69
N ILE A 103 8.16 -14.09 10.52
CA ILE A 103 9.29 -13.15 10.40
C ILE A 103 10.61 -13.88 10.64
N GLU A 104 10.72 -14.67 11.70
CA GLU A 104 11.94 -15.46 11.99
C GLU A 104 12.28 -16.43 10.86
N LYS A 105 11.30 -17.15 10.34
CA LYS A 105 11.49 -18.03 9.17
C LYS A 105 11.91 -17.26 7.94
N GLY A 106 11.34 -16.07 7.73
CA GLY A 106 11.70 -15.17 6.63
C GLY A 106 13.14 -14.70 6.70
N GLU A 107 13.67 -14.40 7.87
CA GLU A 107 15.09 -14.06 8.10
C GLU A 107 16.01 -15.21 7.71
N VAL A 108 15.67 -16.44 8.11
CA VAL A 108 16.42 -17.64 7.72
C VAL A 108 16.41 -17.80 6.19
N LEU A 109 15.28 -17.59 5.53
CA LEU A 109 15.18 -17.66 4.07
C LEU A 109 16.01 -16.59 3.37
N TYR A 110 16.11 -15.39 3.94
CA TYR A 110 16.86 -14.27 3.39
C TYR A 110 18.34 -14.55 3.26
N THR A 111 18.92 -15.18 4.28
CA THR A 111 20.35 -15.48 4.36
C THR A 111 20.73 -16.83 3.76
N LYS A 112 19.75 -17.73 3.55
CA LYS A 112 19.95 -19.08 3.03
C LYS A 112 20.59 -19.04 1.65
N LYS A 113 21.69 -19.78 1.50
CA LYS A 113 22.40 -19.86 0.22
C LYS A 113 21.66 -20.77 -0.78
N PHE A 114 21.60 -20.30 -2.01
CA PHE A 114 21.20 -21.04 -3.19
C PHE A 114 22.31 -22.00 -3.64
N ALA A 115 22.00 -22.90 -4.57
CA ALA A 115 22.97 -23.84 -5.11
C ALA A 115 24.21 -23.16 -5.77
N ASN A 116 24.04 -21.95 -6.29
CA ASN A 116 25.08 -21.13 -6.90
C ASN A 116 25.88 -20.26 -5.90
N GLY A 117 25.60 -20.35 -4.60
CA GLY A 117 26.25 -19.59 -3.53
C GLY A 117 25.65 -18.20 -3.26
N ASN A 118 24.75 -17.69 -4.10
CA ASN A 118 23.99 -16.47 -3.85
C ASN A 118 22.90 -16.71 -2.79
N SER A 119 22.11 -15.68 -2.49
CA SER A 119 20.97 -15.74 -1.59
C SER A 119 19.96 -14.63 -1.96
N LEU A 120 18.81 -14.60 -1.29
CA LEU A 120 17.91 -13.45 -1.41
C LEU A 120 18.60 -12.15 -0.98
N GLN A 121 19.48 -12.17 0.00
CA GLN A 121 20.28 -11.03 0.41
C GLN A 121 21.14 -10.49 -0.73
N THR A 122 21.61 -11.34 -1.64
CA THR A 122 22.38 -10.89 -2.83
C THR A 122 21.49 -10.11 -3.82
N CYS A 123 20.22 -10.53 -3.96
CA CYS A 123 19.27 -9.85 -4.83
C CYS A 123 18.70 -8.56 -4.18
N PHE A 124 18.51 -8.60 -2.88
CA PHE A 124 17.85 -7.54 -2.10
C PHE A 124 18.73 -7.12 -0.92
N PRO A 125 19.82 -6.41 -1.15
CA PRO A 125 20.73 -6.02 -0.07
C PRO A 125 20.12 -4.99 0.90
N ASP A 126 19.06 -4.32 0.49
CA ASP A 126 18.30 -3.35 1.28
C ASP A 126 16.84 -3.78 1.36
N LEU A 127 16.37 -4.13 2.56
CA LEU A 127 14.99 -4.51 2.84
C LEU A 127 14.12 -3.35 3.34
N THR A 128 14.65 -2.14 3.37
CA THR A 128 13.87 -0.97 3.85
C THR A 128 12.87 -0.44 2.84
N ASN A 129 12.74 -1.09 1.68
CA ASN A 129 12.00 -0.60 0.52
C ASN A 129 10.73 -1.38 0.18
N ALA A 130 10.23 -2.23 1.07
CA ALA A 130 8.99 -3.00 0.82
C ALA A 130 7.81 -2.09 0.43
N GLY A 131 7.71 -0.92 1.03
CA GLY A 131 6.66 0.07 0.76
C GLY A 131 6.72 0.74 -0.62
N THR A 132 7.74 0.45 -1.44
CA THR A 132 7.83 0.97 -2.83
C THR A 132 7.16 0.03 -3.84
N TYR A 133 6.80 -1.18 -3.43
CA TYR A 133 6.10 -2.15 -4.28
C TYR A 133 4.58 -2.00 -4.18
N PRO A 134 3.84 -2.22 -5.29
CA PRO A 134 4.35 -2.49 -6.63
C PRO A 134 4.87 -1.23 -7.32
N TYR A 135 5.76 -1.39 -8.28
CA TYR A 135 6.21 -0.31 -9.16
C TYR A 135 6.19 -0.73 -10.62
N TYR A 136 6.11 0.25 -11.53
CA TYR A 136 6.20 -0.01 -12.96
C TYR A 136 7.65 0.11 -13.47
N ASP A 137 8.20 -1.01 -13.94
CA ASP A 137 9.51 -1.04 -14.59
C ASP A 137 9.39 -0.59 -16.04
N LYS A 138 9.94 0.59 -16.35
CA LYS A 138 9.88 1.17 -17.69
C LYS A 138 10.68 0.38 -18.72
N ASN A 139 11.74 -0.29 -18.32
CA ASN A 139 12.60 -1.07 -19.21
C ASN A 139 11.94 -2.40 -19.57
N LYS A 140 11.39 -3.08 -18.60
CA LYS A 140 10.65 -4.33 -18.76
C LYS A 140 9.22 -4.10 -19.27
N LYS A 141 8.69 -2.87 -19.13
CA LYS A 141 7.31 -2.47 -19.47
C LYS A 141 6.27 -3.31 -18.70
N GLU A 142 6.54 -3.61 -17.46
CA GLU A 142 5.66 -4.43 -16.63
C GLU A 142 5.56 -3.92 -15.20
N LEU A 143 4.49 -4.32 -14.51
CA LEU A 143 4.29 -4.06 -13.09
C LEU A 143 5.05 -5.11 -12.28
N ILE A 144 5.93 -4.65 -11.39
CA ILE A 144 6.71 -5.49 -10.50
C ILE A 144 6.09 -5.43 -9.10
N SER A 145 5.47 -6.53 -8.71
CA SER A 145 5.06 -6.74 -7.31
C SER A 145 6.20 -7.31 -6.49
N LEU A 146 6.12 -7.24 -5.15
CA LEU A 146 7.09 -7.85 -4.26
C LEU A 146 7.26 -9.36 -4.55
N THR A 147 6.14 -10.08 -4.69
CA THR A 147 6.12 -11.50 -5.07
C THR A 147 6.85 -11.78 -6.38
N LYS A 148 6.61 -10.93 -7.39
CA LYS A 148 7.28 -11.08 -8.68
C LYS A 148 8.78 -10.85 -8.55
N ALA A 149 9.20 -9.80 -7.85
CA ALA A 149 10.61 -9.50 -7.63
C ALA A 149 11.35 -10.68 -6.98
N VAL A 150 10.74 -11.30 -5.96
CA VAL A 150 11.30 -12.48 -5.31
C VAL A 150 11.43 -13.66 -6.28
N ASN A 151 10.39 -13.97 -7.04
CA ASN A 151 10.41 -15.06 -8.00
C ASN A 151 11.36 -14.80 -9.18
N ASP A 152 11.51 -13.55 -9.61
CA ASP A 152 12.51 -13.17 -10.61
C ASP A 152 13.95 -13.43 -10.08
N CYS A 153 14.22 -13.11 -8.81
CA CYS A 153 15.49 -13.42 -8.16
C CYS A 153 15.75 -14.94 -8.09
N LEU A 154 14.77 -15.70 -7.63
CA LEU A 154 14.89 -17.17 -7.55
C LEU A 154 15.19 -17.78 -8.93
N ARG A 155 14.43 -17.38 -9.94
CA ARG A 155 14.61 -17.84 -11.33
C ARG A 155 16.00 -17.49 -11.88
N ALA A 156 16.45 -16.27 -11.63
CA ALA A 156 17.78 -15.81 -12.08
C ALA A 156 18.93 -16.59 -11.45
N ASN A 157 18.70 -17.20 -10.29
CA ASN A 157 19.66 -18.03 -9.57
C ASN A 157 19.46 -19.55 -9.76
N GLY A 158 18.56 -19.96 -10.67
CA GLY A 158 18.29 -21.37 -10.95
C GLY A 158 17.45 -22.08 -9.88
N GLU A 159 16.84 -21.31 -9.00
CA GLU A 159 15.97 -21.81 -7.94
C GLU A 159 14.51 -21.92 -8.42
N LYS A 160 13.76 -22.83 -7.78
CA LYS A 160 12.33 -22.98 -8.05
C LYS A 160 11.55 -21.77 -7.49
N GLU A 161 10.64 -21.25 -8.30
CA GLU A 161 9.71 -20.20 -7.86
C GLU A 161 8.85 -20.65 -6.67
N TRP A 162 8.58 -19.73 -5.78
CA TRP A 162 7.69 -19.95 -4.64
C TRP A 162 6.24 -19.63 -4.98
N GLY A 163 5.34 -20.41 -4.39
CA GLY A 163 3.90 -20.12 -4.48
C GLY A 163 3.54 -18.80 -3.81
N THR A 164 2.57 -18.09 -4.36
CA THR A 164 2.27 -16.69 -4.03
C THR A 164 1.47 -16.48 -2.74
N LYS A 165 0.87 -17.52 -2.16
CA LYS A 165 -0.15 -17.35 -1.11
C LYS A 165 0.27 -17.82 0.29
N LYS A 166 1.29 -18.67 0.40
CA LYS A 166 1.69 -19.28 1.68
C LYS A 166 3.13 -19.82 1.59
N GLY A 167 3.64 -20.27 2.73
CA GLY A 167 4.98 -20.85 2.85
C GLY A 167 6.07 -19.83 2.64
N PRO A 168 7.21 -20.19 2.02
CA PRO A 168 8.41 -19.35 1.98
C PRO A 168 8.18 -17.94 1.45
N MET A 169 7.25 -17.76 0.50
CA MET A 169 6.92 -16.45 -0.02
C MET A 169 6.28 -15.55 1.05
N ALA A 170 5.31 -16.08 1.79
CA ALA A 170 4.65 -15.32 2.84
C ALA A 170 5.60 -15.03 4.00
N GLU A 171 6.43 -15.99 4.38
CA GLU A 171 7.43 -15.85 5.44
C GLU A 171 8.47 -14.78 5.09
N PHE A 172 9.05 -14.82 3.90
CA PHE A 172 10.02 -13.82 3.47
C PHE A 172 9.40 -12.43 3.31
N GLN A 173 8.17 -12.34 2.80
CA GLN A 173 7.48 -11.05 2.71
C GLN A 173 7.17 -10.47 4.10
N ALA A 174 6.79 -11.30 5.07
CA ALA A 174 6.60 -10.85 6.45
C ALA A 174 7.88 -10.25 7.02
N TYR A 175 9.01 -10.92 6.84
CA TYR A 175 10.32 -10.42 7.25
C TYR A 175 10.67 -9.10 6.54
N TRP A 176 10.58 -9.02 5.22
CA TRP A 176 10.90 -7.82 4.44
C TRP A 176 10.05 -6.61 4.85
N VAL A 177 8.74 -6.83 5.02
CA VAL A 177 7.83 -5.75 5.48
C VAL A 177 8.17 -5.32 6.90
N ASN A 178 8.53 -6.26 7.77
CA ASN A 178 8.97 -5.94 9.13
C ASN A 178 10.23 -5.08 9.14
N GLU A 179 11.26 -5.43 8.38
CA GLU A 179 12.49 -4.65 8.25
C GLU A 179 12.21 -3.21 7.76
N SER A 180 11.31 -3.07 6.77
CA SER A 180 10.91 -1.75 6.28
C SER A 180 10.17 -0.94 7.36
N LYS A 181 9.32 -1.58 8.14
CA LYS A 181 8.57 -0.96 9.24
C LYS A 181 9.50 -0.52 10.37
N GLU A 182 10.40 -1.39 10.81
CA GLU A 182 11.39 -1.10 11.87
C GLU A 182 12.33 0.05 11.45
N ALA A 183 12.65 0.14 10.16
CA ALA A 183 13.39 1.28 9.60
C ALA A 183 12.54 2.57 9.49
N GLY A 184 11.30 2.58 9.95
CA GLY A 184 10.40 3.74 9.93
C GLY A 184 9.97 4.15 8.53
N LYS A 185 10.09 3.27 7.54
CA LYS A 185 9.70 3.58 6.16
C LYS A 185 8.20 3.50 5.98
N LYS A 186 7.66 4.48 5.25
CA LYS A 186 6.25 4.54 4.86
C LYS A 186 6.07 4.02 3.44
N PHE A 187 4.81 3.73 3.09
CA PHE A 187 4.48 3.43 1.70
C PHE A 187 4.83 4.61 0.79
N ASP A 188 5.54 4.32 -0.29
CA ASP A 188 5.95 5.29 -1.31
C ASP A 188 5.77 4.67 -2.71
N ILE A 189 4.54 4.28 -3.01
CA ILE A 189 4.18 3.69 -4.30
C ILE A 189 4.11 4.80 -5.35
N LYS A 190 4.96 4.70 -6.36
CA LYS A 190 4.97 5.62 -7.50
C LYS A 190 4.00 5.12 -8.55
N ILE A 191 2.84 5.77 -8.65
CA ILE A 191 1.88 5.52 -9.72
C ILE A 191 2.29 6.36 -10.95
N ASN A 192 2.30 5.75 -12.12
CA ASN A 192 2.53 6.45 -13.38
C ASN A 192 1.48 6.02 -14.41
N SER A 193 1.19 6.91 -15.36
CA SER A 193 0.14 6.74 -16.37
C SER A 193 0.22 5.46 -17.21
N LYS A 194 1.37 4.80 -17.27
CA LYS A 194 1.55 3.53 -17.99
C LYS A 194 1.19 2.31 -17.17
N ALA A 195 1.26 2.41 -15.82
CA ALA A 195 0.84 1.35 -14.93
C ALA A 195 -0.69 1.34 -14.72
N GLU A 196 -1.34 2.46 -15.03
CA GLU A 196 -2.78 2.69 -14.82
C GLU A 196 -3.63 2.29 -16.03
N LYS A 197 -3.02 2.08 -17.20
CA LYS A 197 -3.66 1.65 -18.44
C LYS A 197 -3.72 0.13 -18.56
#